data_08e5bf081ee2bfc0134d3d2d080ec03b
#
_entry.id   08e5bf081ee2bfc0134d3d2d080ec03b
#
_cell.length_a   1.000
_cell.length_b   1.000
_cell.length_c   1.000
_cell.angle_alpha   90.00
_cell.angle_beta   90.00
_cell.angle_gamma   90.00
#
_symmetry.space_group_name_H-M   'P 1'
#
loop_
_entity.id
_entity.type
_entity.pdbx_description
1 polymer ?
#
loop_
_entity_poly.entity_id
_entity_poly.type
_entity_poly.pdbx_seq_one_letter_code
_entity_poly.pdbx_strand_id
1 'polypeptide(L)'
;MGTSSLFLQRLLKIYESDKAFHVYDSFEGLPKQTREDTPDCPPSTRHNFKEGNLQVSREKFVKNFVEANVDIPILHKGFFKDIPNSEYPKTVSFAFFDGDFYGSIMDSFTKIYPRMSVGGKICIHDYEWQMLPGVAKACEDFLAYKPEKGTITIRNSLAWITKLEC
;
A
#
# COMPACT_ATOMS: atom_id res chain seq x y z
N MET A 1 14.77 -0.39 -0.57
CA MET A 1 13.57 -0.38 0.24
C MET A 1 13.15 1.05 0.52
N GLY A 2 11.85 1.31 0.53
CA GLY A 2 11.33 2.67 0.38
C GLY A 2 11.46 3.24 -1.04
N THR A 3 11.72 2.39 -2.03
CA THR A 3 11.93 2.83 -3.42
C THR A 3 10.71 3.52 -3.98
N SER A 4 9.53 2.94 -3.79
CA SER A 4 8.24 3.52 -4.21
C SER A 4 8.00 4.87 -3.53
N SER A 5 8.24 4.95 -2.21
CA SER A 5 8.10 6.19 -1.45
C SER A 5 9.09 7.26 -1.89
N LEU A 6 10.36 6.91 -2.15
CA LEU A 6 11.36 7.83 -2.71
C LEU A 6 10.95 8.39 -4.07
N PHE A 7 10.43 7.51 -4.94
CA PHE A 7 9.96 7.91 -6.26
C PHE A 7 8.78 8.88 -6.15
N LEU A 8 7.79 8.58 -5.31
CA LEU A 8 6.64 9.45 -5.08
C LEU A 8 7.05 10.81 -4.50
N GLN A 9 7.97 10.84 -3.53
CA GLN A 9 8.48 12.09 -2.96
C GLN A 9 9.21 12.93 -4.01
N ARG A 10 9.99 12.31 -4.89
CA ARG A 10 10.63 13.01 -6.02
C ARG A 10 9.63 13.60 -7.00
N LEU A 11 8.55 12.87 -7.31
CA LEU A 11 7.47 13.40 -8.15
C LEU A 11 6.82 14.61 -7.51
N LEU A 12 6.48 14.57 -6.21
CA LEU A 12 5.93 15.72 -5.49
C LEU A 12 6.85 16.93 -5.58
N LYS A 13 8.17 16.74 -5.43
CA LYS A 13 9.16 17.81 -5.57
C LYS A 13 9.25 18.35 -6.98
N ILE A 14 9.29 17.48 -8.01
CA ILE A 14 9.37 17.89 -9.43
C ILE A 14 8.13 18.70 -9.85
N TYR A 15 6.95 18.32 -9.37
CA TYR A 15 5.70 19.00 -9.68
C TYR A 15 5.36 20.13 -8.69
N GLU A 16 6.30 20.50 -7.81
CA GLU A 16 6.12 21.56 -6.80
C GLU A 16 4.82 21.42 -6.02
N SER A 17 4.47 20.18 -5.67
CA SER A 17 3.21 19.86 -4.97
C SER A 17 3.33 20.17 -3.49
N ASP A 18 2.36 20.91 -2.95
CA ASP A 18 2.19 21.23 -1.52
C ASP A 18 1.53 20.12 -0.69
N LYS A 19 1.21 18.98 -1.32
CA LYS A 19 0.53 17.87 -0.65
C LYS A 19 1.43 17.20 0.39
N ALA A 20 0.90 17.03 1.59
CA ALA A 20 1.56 16.23 2.62
C ALA A 20 1.69 14.77 2.16
N PHE A 21 2.89 14.20 2.33
CA PHE A 21 3.17 12.81 2.03
C PHE A 21 3.32 12.01 3.32
N HIS A 22 2.45 11.03 3.51
CA HIS A 22 2.43 10.14 4.66
C HIS A 22 2.88 8.75 4.23
N VAL A 23 3.73 8.11 5.03
CA VAL A 23 4.17 6.73 4.85
C VAL A 23 3.86 5.94 6.12
N TYR A 24 3.20 4.81 5.93
CA TYR A 24 2.79 3.89 6.97
C TYR A 24 3.54 2.57 6.78
N ASP A 25 4.28 2.13 7.78
CA ASP A 25 5.05 0.88 7.73
C ASP A 25 5.24 0.34 9.15
N SER A 26 5.22 -0.97 9.31
CA SER A 26 5.53 -1.60 10.60
C SER A 26 6.99 -1.40 10.99
N PHE A 27 7.89 -1.34 10.01
CA PHE A 27 9.34 -1.47 10.17
C PHE A 27 9.75 -2.77 10.86
N GLU A 28 8.84 -3.74 10.90
CA GLU A 28 9.01 -5.06 11.50
C GLU A 28 8.91 -6.18 10.46
N GLY A 29 8.67 -5.79 9.18
CA GLY A 29 8.50 -6.70 8.06
C GLY A 29 7.05 -7.18 7.90
N LEU A 30 6.90 -8.27 7.15
CA LEU A 30 5.60 -8.82 6.81
C LEU A 30 4.86 -9.34 8.06
N PRO A 31 3.54 -9.14 8.16
CA PRO A 31 2.72 -9.77 9.19
C PRO A 31 2.57 -11.27 8.90
N LYS A 32 1.86 -11.97 9.79
CA LYS A 32 1.49 -13.37 9.56
C LYS A 32 0.55 -13.48 8.35
N GLN A 33 0.82 -14.46 7.47
CA GLN A 33 -0.05 -14.79 6.34
C GLN A 33 -1.43 -15.28 6.80
N THR A 34 -2.43 -14.97 5.98
CA THR A 34 -3.77 -15.54 6.09
C THR A 34 -3.94 -16.70 5.09
N ARG A 35 -5.10 -17.34 5.09
CA ARG A 35 -5.42 -18.40 4.12
C ARG A 35 -5.42 -17.87 2.68
N GLU A 36 -5.88 -16.65 2.50
CA GLU A 36 -6.01 -15.97 1.22
C GLU A 36 -4.65 -15.67 0.57
N ASP A 37 -3.57 -15.66 1.35
CA ASP A 37 -2.20 -15.41 0.87
C ASP A 37 -1.51 -16.68 0.34
N THR A 38 -2.19 -17.83 0.35
CA THR A 38 -1.61 -19.09 -0.12
C THR A 38 -1.68 -19.19 -1.64
N PRO A 39 -0.53 -19.19 -2.38
CA PRO A 39 -0.53 -19.32 -3.83
C PRO A 39 -1.10 -20.67 -4.30
N ASP A 40 -1.86 -20.64 -5.39
CA ASP A 40 -2.35 -21.85 -6.07
C ASP A 40 -1.28 -22.45 -6.99
N CYS A 41 -0.20 -22.94 -6.37
CA CYS A 41 0.90 -23.62 -7.07
C CYS A 41 1.57 -24.62 -6.13
N PRO A 42 2.38 -25.58 -6.67
CA PRO A 42 3.09 -26.54 -5.83
C PRO A 42 4.01 -25.88 -4.79
N PRO A 43 4.09 -26.41 -3.57
CA PRO A 43 4.93 -25.83 -2.50
C PRO A 43 6.39 -25.60 -2.91
N SER A 44 6.94 -26.44 -3.78
CA SER A 44 8.32 -26.33 -4.28
C SER A 44 8.58 -25.09 -5.16
N THR A 45 7.53 -24.47 -5.70
CA THR A 45 7.62 -23.29 -6.57
C THR A 45 7.18 -21.99 -5.88
N ARG A 46 6.68 -22.08 -4.64
CA ARG A 46 6.22 -20.91 -3.89
C ARG A 46 7.37 -20.07 -3.38
N HIS A 47 7.26 -18.75 -3.50
CA HIS A 47 8.06 -17.86 -2.67
C HIS A 47 7.70 -18.07 -1.20
N ASN A 48 8.71 -18.32 -0.38
CA ASN A 48 8.50 -18.62 1.04
C ASN A 48 8.53 -17.32 1.85
N PHE A 49 7.50 -16.48 1.63
CA PHE A 49 7.30 -15.30 2.46
C PHE A 49 6.91 -15.72 3.88
N LYS A 50 7.60 -15.18 4.87
CA LYS A 50 7.36 -15.46 6.29
C LYS A 50 7.16 -14.15 7.04
N GLU A 51 6.49 -14.25 8.17
CA GLU A 51 6.43 -13.18 9.15
C GLU A 51 7.83 -12.63 9.43
N GLY A 52 7.96 -11.30 9.45
CA GLY A 52 9.23 -10.59 9.62
C GLY A 52 10.09 -10.46 8.36
N ASN A 53 9.78 -11.14 7.25
CA ASN A 53 10.51 -10.91 6.01
C ASN A 53 10.33 -9.47 5.52
N LEU A 54 11.24 -9.00 4.66
CA LEU A 54 11.27 -7.66 4.09
C LEU A 54 11.43 -6.53 5.13
N GLN A 55 11.81 -6.88 6.35
CA GLN A 55 12.06 -5.89 7.41
C GLN A 55 13.13 -4.87 6.99
N VAL A 56 12.85 -3.60 7.25
CA VAL A 56 13.77 -2.49 7.11
C VAL A 56 13.63 -1.57 8.30
N SER A 57 14.75 -1.18 8.91
CA SER A 57 14.66 -0.23 10.02
C SER A 57 14.24 1.17 9.54
N ARG A 58 13.55 1.89 10.42
CA ARG A 58 13.15 3.28 10.18
C ARG A 58 14.36 4.17 9.88
N GLU A 59 15.49 3.93 10.57
CA GLU A 59 16.75 4.68 10.38
C GLU A 59 17.30 4.48 8.97
N LYS A 60 17.25 3.24 8.46
CA LYS A 60 17.67 2.92 7.09
C LYS A 60 16.78 3.59 6.07
N PHE A 61 15.47 3.60 6.31
CA PHE A 61 14.50 4.31 5.46
C PHE A 61 14.82 5.80 5.40
N VAL A 62 14.95 6.47 6.55
CA VAL A 62 15.28 7.90 6.65
C VAL A 62 16.61 8.21 5.96
N LYS A 63 17.65 7.39 6.21
CA LYS A 63 18.96 7.54 5.57
C LYS A 63 18.85 7.57 4.05
N ASN A 64 18.05 6.69 3.44
CA ASN A 64 17.86 6.66 1.99
C ASN A 64 17.27 7.98 1.45
N PHE A 65 16.36 8.63 2.19
CA PHE A 65 15.79 9.93 1.80
C PHE A 65 16.82 11.05 1.90
N VAL A 66 17.62 11.08 2.96
CA VAL A 66 18.71 12.04 3.14
C VAL A 66 19.75 11.91 2.03
N GLU A 67 20.20 10.68 1.73
CA GLU A 67 21.16 10.40 0.66
C GLU A 67 20.62 10.77 -0.74
N ALA A 68 19.30 10.63 -0.93
CA ALA A 68 18.64 11.00 -2.17
C ALA A 68 18.35 12.50 -2.30
N ASN A 69 18.63 13.30 -1.28
CA ASN A 69 18.35 14.75 -1.21
C ASN A 69 16.89 15.08 -1.51
N VAL A 70 15.97 14.36 -0.86
CA VAL A 70 14.52 14.60 -0.90
C VAL A 70 13.96 14.68 0.52
N ASP A 71 12.84 15.37 0.67
CA ASP A 71 12.20 15.57 1.96
C ASP A 71 11.76 14.23 2.56
N ILE A 72 11.93 14.10 3.87
CA ILE A 72 11.47 12.92 4.60
C ILE A 72 9.95 13.03 4.77
N PRO A 73 9.16 12.00 4.36
CA PRO A 73 7.72 12.01 4.55
C PRO A 73 7.34 11.95 6.02
N ILE A 74 6.07 12.20 6.33
CA ILE A 74 5.51 11.98 7.65
C ILE A 74 5.41 10.48 7.89
N LEU A 75 6.21 9.95 8.82
CA LEU A 75 6.34 8.51 9.07
C LEU A 75 5.45 8.06 10.24
N HIS A 76 4.65 7.05 9.99
CA HIS A 76 3.81 6.39 10.98
C HIS A 76 4.28 4.95 11.13
N LYS A 77 4.76 4.59 12.34
CA LYS A 77 5.22 3.23 12.63
C LYS A 77 4.09 2.39 13.20
N GLY A 78 3.84 1.23 12.60
CA GLY A 78 2.91 0.21 13.08
C GLY A 78 2.31 -0.61 11.95
N PHE A 79 1.72 -1.74 12.27
CA PHE A 79 0.84 -2.43 11.32
C PHE A 79 -0.41 -1.57 11.09
N PHE A 80 -0.93 -1.53 9.87
CA PHE A 80 -1.98 -0.57 9.47
C PHE A 80 -3.21 -0.63 10.37
N LYS A 81 -3.61 -1.83 10.82
CA LYS A 81 -4.75 -2.02 11.75
C LYS A 81 -4.54 -1.32 13.10
N ASP A 82 -3.29 -1.28 13.58
CA ASP A 82 -2.95 -0.82 14.93
C ASP A 82 -2.70 0.70 14.99
N ILE A 83 -2.47 1.34 13.83
CA ILE A 83 -2.27 2.80 13.75
C ILE A 83 -3.60 3.52 14.05
N PRO A 84 -3.61 4.45 15.04
CA PRO A 84 -4.80 5.20 15.40
C PRO A 84 -5.39 5.98 14.23
N ASN A 85 -6.71 6.08 14.18
CA ASN A 85 -7.41 6.85 13.12
C ASN A 85 -7.02 8.34 13.09
N SER A 86 -6.58 8.90 14.21
CA SER A 86 -6.10 10.28 14.33
C SER A 86 -4.79 10.54 13.59
N GLU A 87 -4.01 9.50 13.29
CA GLU A 87 -2.76 9.61 12.54
C GLU A 87 -2.94 9.59 11.01
N TYR A 88 -4.17 9.34 10.55
CA TYR A 88 -4.51 9.40 9.13
C TYR A 88 -5.02 10.79 8.76
N PRO A 89 -4.65 11.33 7.58
CA PRO A 89 -5.16 12.61 7.10
C PRO A 89 -6.68 12.55 6.91
N LYS A 90 -7.35 13.67 7.05
CA LYS A 90 -8.81 13.75 6.86
C LYS A 90 -9.23 13.47 5.43
N THR A 91 -8.39 13.86 4.48
CA THR A 91 -8.65 13.77 3.05
C THR A 91 -7.43 13.26 2.31
N VAL A 92 -7.63 12.30 1.41
CA VAL A 92 -6.59 11.65 0.62
C VAL A 92 -6.93 11.73 -0.86
N SER A 93 -6.03 12.28 -1.67
CA SER A 93 -6.21 12.36 -3.13
C SER A 93 -5.53 11.21 -3.88
N PHE A 94 -4.49 10.63 -3.29
CA PHE A 94 -3.75 9.49 -3.85
C PHE A 94 -3.28 8.57 -2.72
N ALA A 95 -3.39 7.27 -2.92
CA ALA A 95 -2.81 6.26 -2.04
C ALA A 95 -2.11 5.16 -2.85
N PHE A 96 -0.98 4.69 -2.35
CA PHE A 96 -0.25 3.55 -2.90
C PHE A 96 -0.22 2.43 -1.85
N PHE A 97 -0.83 1.30 -2.17
CA PHE A 97 -0.90 0.13 -1.30
C PHE A 97 0.16 -0.89 -1.74
N ASP A 98 1.10 -1.16 -0.86
CA ASP A 98 2.24 -2.06 -1.05
C ASP A 98 2.38 -2.94 0.21
N GLY A 99 1.28 -3.61 0.56
CA GLY A 99 1.14 -4.35 1.83
C GLY A 99 1.33 -5.86 1.69
N ASP A 100 1.59 -6.37 0.48
CA ASP A 100 1.88 -7.76 0.11
C ASP A 100 0.79 -8.78 0.47
N PHE A 101 0.16 -8.71 1.64
CA PHE A 101 -0.77 -9.72 2.14
C PHE A 101 -2.21 -9.21 2.23
N TYR A 102 -3.15 -10.14 2.12
CA TYR A 102 -4.59 -9.90 2.19
C TYR A 102 -4.98 -8.98 3.34
N GLY A 103 -4.55 -9.32 4.57
CA GLY A 103 -4.87 -8.55 5.77
C GLY A 103 -4.37 -7.11 5.68
N SER A 104 -3.14 -6.90 5.22
CA SER A 104 -2.56 -5.55 5.07
C SER A 104 -3.30 -4.70 4.03
N ILE A 105 -3.70 -5.30 2.91
CA ILE A 105 -4.48 -4.59 1.88
C ILE A 105 -5.89 -4.25 2.39
N MET A 106 -6.56 -5.19 3.08
CA MET A 106 -7.86 -4.94 3.72
C MET A 106 -7.80 -3.82 4.77
N ASP A 107 -6.76 -3.83 5.62
CA ASP A 107 -6.52 -2.77 6.62
C ASP A 107 -6.29 -1.41 5.93
N SER A 108 -5.48 -1.39 4.86
CA SER A 108 -5.23 -0.19 4.06
C SER A 108 -6.52 0.39 3.48
N PHE A 109 -7.36 -0.45 2.89
CA PHE A 109 -8.67 -0.03 2.41
C PHE A 109 -9.56 0.51 3.55
N THR A 110 -9.63 -0.20 4.67
CA THR A 110 -10.46 0.19 5.82
C THR A 110 -10.06 1.56 6.36
N LYS A 111 -8.76 1.86 6.39
CA LYS A 111 -8.22 3.13 6.89
C LYS A 111 -8.32 4.27 5.86
N ILE A 112 -8.03 4.00 4.60
CA ILE A 112 -7.84 5.04 3.57
C ILE A 112 -9.11 5.31 2.75
N TYR A 113 -9.86 4.28 2.37
CA TYR A 113 -11.00 4.43 1.47
C TYR A 113 -12.06 5.44 1.96
N PRO A 114 -12.44 5.50 3.26
CA PRO A 114 -13.39 6.50 3.76
C PRO A 114 -12.87 7.94 3.68
N ARG A 115 -11.57 8.12 3.46
CA ARG A 115 -10.88 9.41 3.40
C ARG A 115 -10.57 9.85 1.97
N MET A 116 -10.79 8.97 0.99
CA MET A 116 -10.51 9.29 -0.40
C MET A 116 -11.43 10.39 -0.91
N SER A 117 -10.85 11.39 -1.52
CA SER A 117 -11.60 12.39 -2.29
C SER A 117 -12.22 11.75 -3.52
N VAL A 118 -13.39 12.23 -3.94
CA VAL A 118 -13.97 11.88 -5.25
C VAL A 118 -12.95 12.20 -6.36
N GLY A 119 -12.78 11.29 -7.30
CA GLY A 119 -11.75 11.35 -8.35
C GLY A 119 -10.35 10.95 -7.87
N GLY A 120 -10.13 10.80 -6.57
CA GLY A 120 -8.86 10.31 -6.01
C GLY A 120 -8.52 8.91 -6.49
N LYS A 121 -7.23 8.57 -6.51
CA LYS A 121 -6.73 7.30 -7.03
C LYS A 121 -6.11 6.45 -5.94
N ILE A 122 -6.43 5.15 -5.96
CA ILE A 122 -5.70 4.13 -5.21
C ILE A 122 -4.94 3.29 -6.21
N CYS A 123 -3.62 3.17 -6.03
CA CYS A 123 -2.76 2.27 -6.78
C CYS A 123 -2.36 1.12 -5.87
N ILE A 124 -2.50 -0.10 -6.34
CA ILE A 124 -2.21 -1.33 -5.59
C ILE A 124 -1.11 -2.09 -6.30
N HIS A 125 -0.01 -2.34 -5.59
CA HIS A 125 1.13 -3.11 -6.08
C HIS A 125 0.81 -4.61 -6.07
N ASP A 126 1.53 -5.38 -6.89
CA ASP A 126 1.47 -6.84 -6.97
C ASP A 126 0.07 -7.46 -7.21
N TYR A 127 -0.85 -6.71 -7.79
CA TYR A 127 -2.24 -7.15 -7.99
C TYR A 127 -2.35 -8.44 -8.82
N GLU A 128 -1.52 -8.61 -9.86
CA GLU A 128 -1.53 -9.82 -10.71
C GLU A 128 -0.41 -10.80 -10.34
N TRP A 129 0.34 -10.55 -9.27
CA TRP A 129 1.43 -11.43 -8.94
C TRP A 129 0.93 -12.70 -8.24
N GLN A 130 1.02 -13.83 -8.94
CA GLN A 130 0.50 -15.12 -8.49
C GLN A 130 1.11 -15.62 -7.16
N MET A 131 2.26 -15.08 -6.75
CA MET A 131 2.88 -15.41 -5.46
C MET A 131 2.27 -14.66 -4.28
N LEU A 132 1.48 -13.61 -4.53
CA LEU A 132 0.77 -12.79 -3.54
C LEU A 132 -0.74 -12.70 -3.87
N PRO A 133 -1.46 -13.85 -3.96
CA PRO A 133 -2.87 -13.87 -4.39
C PRO A 133 -3.79 -13.11 -3.44
N GLY A 134 -3.38 -12.94 -2.18
CA GLY A 134 -4.11 -12.16 -1.18
C GLY A 134 -4.34 -10.71 -1.57
N VAL A 135 -3.46 -10.12 -2.38
CA VAL A 135 -3.59 -8.73 -2.84
C VAL A 135 -4.83 -8.55 -3.71
N ALA A 136 -4.97 -9.34 -4.78
CA ALA A 136 -6.14 -9.29 -5.67
C ALA A 136 -7.41 -9.67 -4.91
N LYS A 137 -7.35 -10.72 -4.10
CA LYS A 137 -8.48 -11.20 -3.29
C LYS A 137 -9.01 -10.12 -2.33
N ALA A 138 -8.14 -9.41 -1.63
CA ALA A 138 -8.53 -8.32 -0.74
C ALA A 138 -9.22 -7.18 -1.51
N CYS A 139 -8.71 -6.86 -2.68
CA CYS A 139 -9.29 -5.86 -3.56
C CYS A 139 -10.71 -6.23 -4.02
N GLU A 140 -10.88 -7.47 -4.49
CA GLU A 140 -12.16 -8.03 -4.92
C GLU A 140 -13.18 -8.03 -3.79
N ASP A 141 -12.79 -8.52 -2.61
CA ASP A 141 -13.68 -8.61 -1.45
C ASP A 141 -14.10 -7.24 -0.93
N PHE A 142 -13.14 -6.30 -0.83
CA PHE A 142 -13.45 -4.95 -0.36
C PHE A 142 -14.37 -4.20 -1.31
N LEU A 143 -14.18 -4.37 -2.62
CA LEU A 143 -14.94 -3.66 -3.65
C LEU A 143 -16.19 -4.41 -4.12
N ALA A 144 -16.49 -5.60 -3.61
CA ALA A 144 -17.55 -6.48 -4.11
C ALA A 144 -18.89 -5.77 -4.33
N TYR A 145 -19.25 -4.86 -3.44
CA TYR A 145 -20.51 -4.12 -3.45
C TYR A 145 -20.33 -2.60 -3.62
N LYS A 146 -19.19 -2.18 -4.17
CA LYS A 146 -18.88 -0.76 -4.40
C LYS A 146 -18.82 -0.45 -5.89
N PRO A 147 -19.25 0.75 -6.30
CA PRO A 147 -19.24 1.15 -7.71
C PRO A 147 -17.82 1.21 -8.28
N GLU A 148 -16.82 1.44 -7.43
CA GLU A 148 -15.41 1.48 -7.82
C GLU A 148 -14.89 0.16 -8.38
N LYS A 149 -15.57 -0.96 -8.15
CA LYS A 149 -15.24 -2.25 -8.79
C LYS A 149 -15.16 -2.13 -10.31
N GLY A 150 -16.05 -1.34 -10.91
CA GLY A 150 -16.06 -1.06 -12.36
C GLY A 150 -14.95 -0.13 -12.84
N THR A 151 -14.20 0.50 -11.93
CA THR A 151 -13.13 1.44 -12.30
C THR A 151 -11.73 0.81 -12.28
N ILE A 152 -11.62 -0.46 -11.90
CA ILE A 152 -10.34 -1.15 -11.81
C ILE A 152 -9.71 -1.21 -13.21
N THR A 153 -8.52 -0.66 -13.33
CA THR A 153 -7.68 -0.82 -14.52
C THR A 153 -6.33 -1.38 -14.10
N ILE A 154 -5.79 -2.32 -14.88
CA ILE A 154 -4.56 -3.01 -14.54
C ILE A 154 -3.49 -2.66 -15.57
N ARG A 155 -2.30 -2.30 -15.09
CA ARG A 155 -1.11 -2.06 -15.93
C ARG A 155 0.14 -2.51 -15.18
N ASN A 156 0.90 -3.42 -15.77
CA ASN A 156 2.19 -3.91 -15.22
C ASN A 156 2.07 -4.37 -13.76
N SER A 157 1.11 -5.22 -13.44
CA SER A 157 0.79 -5.72 -12.09
C SER A 157 0.35 -4.65 -11.08
N LEU A 158 0.09 -3.43 -11.54
CA LEU A 158 -0.51 -2.37 -10.73
C LEU A 158 -2.00 -2.29 -11.02
N ALA A 159 -2.84 -2.40 -9.98
CA ALA A 159 -4.26 -2.07 -10.11
C ALA A 159 -4.51 -0.61 -9.72
N TRP A 160 -5.31 0.06 -10.52
CA TRP A 160 -5.73 1.44 -10.30
C TRP A 160 -7.21 1.51 -10.08
N ILE A 161 -7.63 2.16 -9.00
CA ILE A 161 -9.02 2.38 -8.63
C ILE A 161 -9.26 3.87 -8.55
N THR A 162 -10.39 4.32 -9.11
CA THR A 162 -10.83 5.71 -8.97
C THR A 162 -11.98 5.78 -7.99
N LYS A 163 -11.87 6.64 -6.97
CA LYS A 163 -12.96 6.90 -6.03
C LYS A 163 -14.09 7.62 -6.73
N LEU A 164 -15.28 7.03 -6.72
CA LEU A 164 -16.51 7.59 -7.26
C LEU A 164 -17.31 8.31 -6.16
N GLU A 165 -18.30 9.09 -6.56
CA GLU A 165 -19.32 9.61 -5.65
C GLU A 165 -20.17 8.45 -5.12
N CYS A 166 -20.50 8.52 -3.83
CA CYS A 166 -21.45 7.60 -3.18
C CYS A 166 -22.87 8.11 -3.32
#